data_c89fd98869cba8ae8f33049def43a141
#
_entry.id   c89fd98869cba8ae8f33049def43a141
#
_cell.length_a   1.000
_cell.length_b   1.000
_cell.length_c   1.000
_cell.angle_alpha   90.00
_cell.angle_beta   90.00
_cell.angle_gamma   90.00
#
_symmetry.space_group_name_H-M   'P 1'
#
loop_
_entity.id
_entity.type
_entity.pdbx_description
1 polymer ?
#
loop_
_entity_poly.entity_id
_entity_poly.type
_entity_poly.pdbx_seq_one_letter_code
_entity_poly.pdbx_strand_id
1 'polypeptide(L)'
;MESVVAMLRAAGDPTRLRLLLLLREAELTVSELTQILGQSQPRVSRHLKLLTEAALIERFKEGSWVFYRAADKGAPAQLNAAIAELTAPSGGILDADVKRLAAVREARAA
;
A
#
# COMPACT_ATOMS: atom_id res chain seq x y z
N MET A 1 5.48 12.53 18.87
CA MET A 1 4.05 12.93 18.74
C MET A 1 3.69 13.34 17.31
N GLU A 2 4.47 14.25 16.74
CA GLU A 2 4.20 14.72 15.37
C GLU A 2 4.25 13.61 14.32
N SER A 3 5.21 12.68 14.43
CA SER A 3 5.32 11.56 13.52
C SER A 3 4.11 10.63 13.57
N VAL A 4 3.57 10.39 14.77
CA VAL A 4 2.38 9.55 14.94
C VAL A 4 1.16 10.23 14.30
N VAL A 5 0.99 11.52 14.52
CA VAL A 5 -0.12 12.27 13.92
C VAL A 5 -0.03 12.24 12.40
N ALA A 6 1.18 12.43 11.84
CA ALA A 6 1.38 12.37 10.39
C ALA A 6 1.03 11.00 9.83
N MET A 7 1.42 9.93 10.50
CA MET A 7 1.08 8.56 10.10
C MET A 7 -0.43 8.32 10.13
N LEU A 8 -1.10 8.76 11.19
CA LEU A 8 -2.55 8.58 11.31
C LEU A 8 -3.32 9.38 10.25
N ARG A 9 -2.87 10.59 9.94
CA ARG A 9 -3.46 11.40 8.88
C ARG A 9 -3.29 10.74 7.52
N ALA A 10 -2.09 10.26 7.24
CA ALA A 10 -1.80 9.59 5.98
C ALA A 10 -2.61 8.30 5.83
N ALA A 11 -2.77 7.55 6.91
CA ALA A 11 -3.53 6.29 6.88
C ALA A 11 -5.04 6.51 6.82
N GLY A 12 -5.55 7.67 7.23
CA GLY A 12 -6.98 7.93 7.39
C GLY A 12 -7.73 8.21 6.11
N ASP A 13 -7.61 7.32 5.12
CA ASP A 13 -8.28 7.43 3.82
C ASP A 13 -8.52 6.03 3.25
N PRO A 14 -9.70 5.74 2.69
CA PRO A 14 -9.99 4.38 2.18
C PRO A 14 -9.00 3.87 1.15
N THR A 15 -8.60 4.69 0.19
CA THR A 15 -7.63 4.27 -0.83
C THR A 15 -6.26 4.02 -0.20
N ARG A 16 -5.83 4.88 0.70
CA ARG A 16 -4.54 4.70 1.35
C ARG A 16 -4.52 3.47 2.27
N LEU A 17 -5.64 3.17 2.94
CA LEU A 17 -5.74 1.91 3.70
C LEU A 17 -5.60 0.69 2.79
N ARG A 18 -6.24 0.70 1.63
CA ARG A 18 -6.09 -0.38 0.63
C ARG A 18 -4.64 -0.53 0.19
N LEU A 19 -3.96 0.59 -0.08
CA LEU A 19 -2.54 0.59 -0.47
C LEU A 19 -1.67 -0.02 0.63
N LEU A 20 -1.90 0.36 1.87
CA LEU A 20 -1.12 -0.17 3.00
C LEU A 20 -1.30 -1.69 3.13
N LEU A 21 -2.53 -2.18 2.97
CA LEU A 21 -2.81 -3.61 3.05
C LEU A 21 -2.16 -4.37 1.88
N LEU A 22 -2.26 -3.84 0.67
CA LEU A 22 -1.65 -4.46 -0.51
C LEU A 22 -0.13 -4.53 -0.39
N LEU A 23 0.49 -3.45 0.06
CA LEU A 23 1.95 -3.36 0.13
C LEU A 23 2.54 -4.14 1.30
N ARG A 24 1.73 -4.61 2.24
CA ARG A 24 2.14 -5.62 3.22
C ARG A 24 2.28 -7.00 2.59
N GLU A 25 1.46 -7.28 1.59
CA GLU A 25 1.42 -8.59 0.93
C GLU A 25 2.45 -8.72 -0.19
N ALA A 26 2.77 -7.62 -0.87
CA ALA A 26 3.63 -7.66 -2.05
C ALA A 26 4.32 -6.34 -2.30
N GLU A 27 5.48 -6.41 -2.95
CA GLU A 27 6.17 -5.24 -3.50
C GLU A 27 5.61 -4.98 -4.88
N LEU A 28 5.08 -3.77 -5.10
CA LEU A 28 4.31 -3.44 -6.30
C LEU A 28 4.76 -2.11 -6.91
N THR A 29 4.67 -2.03 -8.24
CA THR A 29 4.91 -0.79 -8.98
C THR A 29 3.66 0.09 -9.00
N VAL A 30 3.82 1.37 -9.35
CA VAL A 30 2.68 2.29 -9.53
C VAL A 30 1.70 1.73 -10.56
N SER A 31 2.22 1.19 -11.66
CA SER A 31 1.38 0.63 -12.73
C SER A 31 0.52 -0.52 -12.22
N GLU A 32 1.12 -1.42 -11.44
CA GLU A 32 0.39 -2.54 -10.85
C GLU A 32 -0.66 -2.07 -9.85
N LEU A 33 -0.31 -1.11 -9.00
CA LEU A 33 -1.25 -0.54 -8.03
C LEU A 33 -2.42 0.17 -8.71
N THR A 34 -2.14 0.92 -9.77
CA THR A 34 -3.16 1.59 -10.58
C THR A 34 -4.15 0.57 -11.14
N GLN A 35 -3.63 -0.55 -11.64
CA GLN A 35 -4.43 -1.63 -12.17
C GLN A 35 -5.32 -2.26 -11.09
N ILE A 36 -4.75 -2.55 -9.92
CA ILE A 36 -5.49 -3.17 -8.81
C ILE A 36 -6.57 -2.23 -8.28
N LEU A 37 -6.23 -0.96 -8.07
CA LEU A 37 -7.15 0.01 -7.48
C LEU A 37 -8.23 0.49 -8.47
N GLY A 38 -7.97 0.40 -9.77
CA GLY A 38 -8.88 0.91 -10.77
C GLY A 38 -9.00 2.44 -10.75
N GLN A 39 -7.94 3.13 -10.32
CA GLN A 39 -7.88 4.59 -10.25
C GLN A 39 -6.80 5.11 -11.19
N SER A 40 -6.84 6.42 -11.47
CA SER A 40 -5.86 7.02 -12.36
C SER A 40 -4.47 7.01 -11.74
N GLN A 41 -3.44 6.95 -12.59
CA GLN A 41 -2.06 6.97 -12.12
C GLN A 41 -1.72 8.24 -11.31
N PRO A 42 -2.13 9.44 -11.71
CA PRO A 42 -1.85 10.64 -10.91
C PRO A 42 -2.45 10.57 -9.50
N ARG A 43 -3.64 9.99 -9.35
CA ARG A 43 -4.27 9.82 -8.04
C ARG A 43 -3.49 8.84 -7.18
N VAL A 44 -3.15 7.69 -7.75
CA VAL A 44 -2.38 6.66 -7.04
C VAL A 44 -1.03 7.21 -6.63
N SER A 45 -0.33 7.90 -7.53
CA SER A 45 0.97 8.52 -7.24
C SER A 45 0.90 9.51 -6.10
N ARG A 46 -0.18 10.32 -6.04
CA ARG A 46 -0.39 11.27 -4.95
C ARG A 46 -0.56 10.58 -3.61
N HIS A 47 -1.36 9.53 -3.57
CA HIS A 47 -1.54 8.73 -2.35
C HIS A 47 -0.23 8.09 -1.90
N LEU A 48 0.53 7.53 -2.83
CA LEU A 48 1.83 6.92 -2.53
C LEU A 48 2.82 7.95 -1.97
N LYS A 49 2.81 9.16 -2.52
CA LYS A 49 3.67 10.23 -2.02
C LYS A 49 3.35 10.57 -0.56
N LEU A 50 2.07 10.72 -0.23
CA LEU A 50 1.64 11.01 1.14
C LEU A 50 2.04 9.90 2.11
N LEU A 51 1.87 8.65 1.71
CA LEU A 51 2.26 7.51 2.53
C LEU A 51 3.77 7.41 2.71
N THR A 52 4.54 7.69 1.66
CA THR A 52 6.00 7.69 1.72
C THR A 52 6.52 8.80 2.64
N GLU A 53 5.95 10.00 2.54
CA GLU A 53 6.33 11.11 3.39
C GLU A 53 6.06 10.83 4.87
N ALA A 54 5.01 10.06 5.17
CA ALA A 54 4.68 9.64 6.53
C ALA A 54 5.47 8.42 7.00
N ALA A 55 6.36 7.89 6.16
CA ALA A 55 7.20 6.72 6.43
C ALA A 55 6.42 5.41 6.60
N LEU A 56 5.16 5.37 6.18
CA LEU A 56 4.35 4.14 6.25
C LEU A 56 4.70 3.15 5.16
N ILE A 57 5.23 3.63 4.05
CA ILE A 57 5.71 2.79 2.94
C ILE A 57 7.09 3.27 2.52
N GLU A 58 7.80 2.41 1.81
CA GLU A 58 9.12 2.68 1.27
C GLU A 58 9.10 2.52 -0.24
N ARG A 59 9.83 3.39 -0.92
CA ARG A 59 10.03 3.36 -2.36
C ARG A 59 11.46 2.90 -2.61
N PHE A 60 11.63 1.94 -3.49
CA PHE A 60 12.97 1.44 -3.83
C PHE A 60 13.07 1.06 -5.30
N LYS A 61 14.29 1.10 -5.82
CA LYS A 61 14.58 0.72 -7.21
C LYS A 61 15.18 -0.68 -7.26
N GLU A 62 14.80 -1.41 -8.30
CA GLU A 62 15.39 -2.69 -8.63
C GLU A 62 15.57 -2.71 -10.15
N GLY A 63 16.81 -2.53 -10.60
CA GLY A 63 17.09 -2.29 -12.01
C GLY A 63 16.46 -0.97 -12.47
N SER A 64 15.67 -1.01 -13.54
CA SER A 64 14.94 0.15 -14.05
C SER A 64 13.53 0.26 -13.44
N TRP A 65 13.12 -0.69 -12.58
CA TRP A 65 11.81 -0.73 -11.97
C TRP A 65 11.80 -0.01 -10.62
N VAL A 66 10.69 0.68 -10.33
CA VAL A 66 10.46 1.32 -9.04
C VAL A 66 9.33 0.60 -8.34
N PHE A 67 9.62 0.09 -7.15
CA PHE A 67 8.67 -0.64 -6.32
C PHE A 67 8.34 0.13 -5.05
N TYR A 68 7.20 -0.20 -4.48
CA TYR A 68 6.77 0.25 -3.16
C TYR A 68 6.52 -0.96 -2.28
N ARG A 69 6.75 -0.80 -0.99
CA ARG A 69 6.48 -1.82 0.02
C ARG A 69 6.10 -1.16 1.33
N ALA A 70 5.37 -1.88 2.18
CA ALA A 70 5.06 -1.39 3.52
C ALA A 70 6.32 -1.33 4.37
N ALA A 71 6.41 -0.32 5.23
CA ALA A 71 7.49 -0.23 6.21
C ALA A 71 7.44 -1.45 7.13
N ASP A 72 8.61 -2.04 7.40
CA ASP A 72 8.74 -3.27 8.19
C ASP A 72 9.46 -3.06 9.52
N LYS A 73 9.74 -1.82 9.90
CA LYS A 73 10.48 -1.49 11.12
C LYS A 73 9.83 -0.32 11.85
N GLY A 74 9.96 -0.33 13.19
CA GLY A 74 9.60 0.80 14.04
C GLY A 74 8.11 1.08 14.10
N ALA A 75 7.78 2.30 14.48
CA ALA A 75 6.40 2.75 14.66
C ALA A 75 5.55 2.63 13.39
N PRO A 76 6.08 2.94 12.19
CA PRO A 76 5.29 2.74 10.97
C PRO A 76 4.87 1.29 10.77
N ALA A 77 5.75 0.33 11.02
CA ALA A 77 5.44 -1.09 10.92
C ALA A 77 4.39 -1.51 11.95
N GLN A 78 4.46 -0.94 13.15
CA GLN A 78 3.48 -1.22 14.20
C GLN A 78 2.08 -0.74 13.79
N LEU A 79 1.99 0.45 13.21
CA LEU A 79 0.71 0.97 12.73
C LEU A 79 0.18 0.12 11.56
N ASN A 80 1.03 -0.24 10.62
CA ASN A 80 0.64 -1.09 9.50
C ASN A 80 0.08 -2.43 9.98
N ALA A 81 0.72 -3.04 10.98
CA ALA A 81 0.25 -4.29 11.57
C ALA A 81 -1.11 -4.12 12.26
N ALA A 82 -1.28 -3.03 13.00
CA ALA A 82 -2.54 -2.73 13.68
C ALA A 82 -3.68 -2.52 12.67
N ILE A 83 -3.41 -1.79 11.59
CA ILE A 83 -4.39 -1.58 10.52
C ILE A 83 -4.82 -2.92 9.92
N ALA A 84 -3.87 -3.79 9.61
CA ALA A 84 -4.18 -5.11 9.06
C ALA A 84 -5.06 -5.92 10.00
N GLU A 85 -4.74 -5.89 11.29
CA GLU A 85 -5.51 -6.60 12.31
C GLU A 85 -6.93 -6.05 12.45
N LEU A 86 -7.07 -4.73 12.47
CA LEU A 86 -8.36 -4.06 12.60
C LEU A 86 -9.27 -4.27 11.39
N THR A 87 -8.69 -4.39 10.20
CA THR A 87 -9.44 -4.52 8.95
C THR A 87 -9.71 -5.96 8.54
N ALA A 88 -9.02 -6.93 9.13
CA ALA A 88 -9.17 -8.34 8.79
C ALA A 88 -10.63 -8.84 8.83
N PRO A 89 -11.44 -8.48 9.84
CA PRO A 89 -12.84 -8.95 9.89
C PRO A 89 -13.75 -8.29 8.87
N SER A 90 -13.33 -7.20 8.21
CA SER A 90 -14.17 -6.42 7.31
C SER A 90 -14.38 -7.07 5.95
N GLY A 91 -13.53 -7.98 5.55
CA GLY A 91 -13.67 -8.83 4.35
C GLY A 91 -13.71 -8.10 3.01
N GLY A 92 -14.82 -7.53 2.68
CA GLY A 92 -15.26 -7.12 1.35
C GLY A 92 -14.26 -6.43 0.41
N ILE A 93 -13.68 -5.30 0.81
CA ILE A 93 -12.74 -4.54 -0.03
C ILE A 93 -11.47 -5.36 -0.26
N LEU A 94 -11.02 -6.04 0.77
CA LEU A 94 -9.80 -6.81 0.74
C LEU A 94 -9.92 -8.01 -0.22
N ASP A 95 -11.06 -8.67 -0.28
CA ASP A 95 -11.26 -9.83 -1.15
C ASP A 95 -11.09 -9.48 -2.62
N ALA A 96 -11.68 -8.37 -3.07
CA ALA A 96 -11.54 -7.91 -4.46
C ALA A 96 -10.08 -7.55 -4.77
N ASP A 97 -9.41 -6.87 -3.86
CA ASP A 97 -8.01 -6.48 -4.03
C ASP A 97 -7.08 -7.69 -4.05
N VAL A 98 -7.34 -8.70 -3.22
CA VAL A 98 -6.57 -9.94 -3.19
C VAL A 98 -6.67 -10.66 -4.54
N LYS A 99 -7.85 -10.72 -5.14
CA LYS A 99 -8.03 -11.33 -6.46
C LYS A 99 -7.26 -10.59 -7.54
N ARG A 100 -7.30 -9.25 -7.51
CA ARG A 100 -6.58 -8.41 -8.47
C ARG A 100 -5.07 -8.53 -8.29
N LEU A 101 -4.62 -8.63 -7.03
CA LEU A 101 -3.21 -8.86 -6.74
C LEU A 101 -2.75 -10.21 -7.29
N ALA A 102 -3.55 -11.26 -7.14
CA ALA A 102 -3.23 -12.58 -7.69
C ALA A 102 -3.06 -12.51 -9.21
N ALA A 103 -3.95 -11.78 -9.89
CA ALA A 103 -3.86 -11.60 -11.35
C ALA A 103 -2.57 -10.87 -11.75
N VAL A 104 -2.17 -9.83 -11.00
CA VAL A 104 -0.92 -9.10 -11.24
C VAL A 104 0.28 -10.02 -11.06
N ARG A 105 0.29 -10.84 -10.02
CA ARG A 105 1.38 -11.79 -9.76
C ARG A 105 1.48 -12.85 -10.88
N GLU A 106 0.36 -13.33 -11.38
CA GLU A 106 0.34 -14.26 -12.52
C GLU A 106 0.91 -13.61 -13.78
N ALA A 107 0.49 -12.40 -14.09
CA ALA A 107 1.01 -11.66 -15.24
C ALA A 107 2.51 -11.42 -15.14
N ARG A 108 3.01 -11.18 -13.93
CA ARG A 108 4.44 -10.99 -13.67
C ARG A 108 5.22 -12.29 -13.87
N ALA A 109 4.64 -13.43 -13.48
CA ALA A 109 5.27 -14.74 -13.59
C ALA A 109 5.29 -15.23 -15.05
N ALA A 110 4.36 -14.77 -15.85
CA ALA A 110 4.30 -15.11 -17.27
C ALA A 110 5.35 -14.34 -18.06
#